data_446e973be59a7f91e97977a39139fa23
#
_entry.id   446e973be59a7f91e97977a39139fa23
#
_cell.length_a   1.000
_cell.length_b   1.000
_cell.length_c   1.000
_cell.angle_alpha   90.00
_cell.angle_beta   90.00
_cell.angle_gamma   90.00
#
_symmetry.space_group_name_H-M   'P 1'
#
loop_
_entity.id
_entity.type
_entity.pdbx_description
1 polymer ?
#
loop_
_entity_poly.entity_id
_entity_poly.type
_entity_poly.pdbx_seq_one_letter_code
_entity_poly.pdbx_strand_id
1 'polypeptide(L)'
;NFAFLKSDKQIISDRQKKTSIKGTVGEYEAIAKLTKEGYFVAKSVDPACPFDIVIVDRNGKITLIDIKTNTFRKNKKGKSLKDKPKGSYKIHRSPTKEQKRLGIKLMMVDYDW
;
A
#
# COMPACT_ATOMS: atom_id res chain seq x y z
N ASN A 1 20.60 -19.32 6.19
CA ASN A 1 20.70 -19.51 4.76
C ASN A 1 19.39 -20.03 4.18
N PHE A 2 18.81 -19.30 3.29
CA PHE A 2 17.53 -19.66 2.68
C PHE A 2 17.69 -20.21 1.25
N ALA A 3 18.79 -20.88 0.98
CA ALA A 3 19.05 -21.43 -0.35
C ALA A 3 17.93 -22.34 -0.84
N PHE A 4 17.28 -23.05 0.06
CA PHE A 4 16.18 -23.95 -0.30
C PHE A 4 14.95 -23.20 -0.84
N LEU A 5 14.86 -21.90 -0.60
CA LEU A 5 13.78 -21.07 -1.13
C LEU A 5 14.06 -20.56 -2.54
N LYS A 6 15.30 -20.72 -2.99
CA LYS A 6 15.67 -20.30 -4.34
C LYS A 6 15.26 -21.39 -5.32
N SER A 7 14.02 -21.33 -5.74
CA SER A 7 13.53 -22.23 -6.76
C SER A 7 13.88 -21.68 -8.13
N ASP A 8 14.30 -22.56 -9.01
CA ASP A 8 14.52 -22.20 -10.40
C ASP A 8 13.22 -21.98 -11.14
N LYS A 9 12.12 -22.42 -10.56
CA LYS A 9 10.82 -22.33 -11.19
C LYS A 9 10.05 -21.15 -10.68
N GLN A 10 9.67 -20.28 -11.58
CA GLN A 10 8.79 -19.19 -11.24
C GLN A 10 7.35 -19.66 -11.29
N ILE A 11 6.75 -19.76 -10.14
CA ILE A 11 5.36 -20.16 -10.00
C ILE A 11 4.44 -18.95 -10.23
N ILE A 12 4.91 -17.78 -9.88
CA ILE A 12 4.16 -16.53 -9.96
C ILE A 12 4.65 -15.75 -11.18
N SER A 13 3.71 -15.29 -12.01
CA SER A 13 4.05 -14.46 -13.17
C SER A 13 4.68 -13.15 -12.72
N ASP A 14 5.46 -12.52 -13.59
CA ASP A 14 6.08 -11.24 -13.29
C ASP A 14 5.06 -10.18 -12.92
N ARG A 15 3.90 -10.21 -13.56
CA ARG A 15 2.82 -9.28 -13.26
C ARG A 15 2.30 -9.47 -11.84
N GLN A 16 2.02 -10.71 -11.45
CA GLN A 16 1.56 -11.03 -10.10
C GLN A 16 2.61 -10.66 -9.07
N LYS A 17 3.85 -10.98 -9.38
CA LYS A 17 4.99 -10.69 -8.51
C LYS A 17 5.09 -9.19 -8.24
N LYS A 18 5.05 -8.38 -9.29
CA LYS A 18 5.14 -6.93 -9.14
C LYS A 18 3.98 -6.36 -8.34
N THR A 19 2.77 -6.80 -8.65
CA THR A 19 1.57 -6.30 -7.99
C THR A 19 1.53 -6.71 -6.51
N SER A 20 1.78 -7.98 -6.24
CA SER A 20 1.73 -8.53 -4.87
C SER A 20 2.85 -7.96 -4.00
N ILE A 21 4.05 -7.88 -4.53
CA ILE A 21 5.19 -7.33 -3.80
C ILE A 21 4.96 -5.86 -3.50
N LYS A 22 4.50 -5.11 -4.47
CA LYS A 22 4.22 -3.68 -4.33
C LYS A 22 3.22 -3.42 -3.20
N GLY A 23 2.13 -4.17 -3.18
CA GLY A 23 1.13 -4.04 -2.13
C GLY A 23 1.68 -4.38 -0.75
N THR A 24 2.42 -5.48 -0.65
CA THR A 24 2.99 -5.94 0.61
C THR A 24 4.04 -4.96 1.13
N VAL A 25 4.96 -4.53 0.27
CA VAL A 25 6.00 -3.58 0.66
C VAL A 25 5.39 -2.26 1.12
N GLY A 26 4.42 -1.74 0.38
CA GLY A 26 3.76 -0.49 0.75
C GLY A 26 3.08 -0.57 2.11
N GLU A 27 2.43 -1.69 2.39
CA GLU A 27 1.78 -1.90 3.68
C GLU A 27 2.79 -1.91 4.83
N TYR A 28 3.88 -2.67 4.69
CA TYR A 28 4.89 -2.73 5.74
C TYR A 28 5.69 -1.44 5.89
N GLU A 29 5.91 -0.71 4.81
CA GLU A 29 6.53 0.62 4.90
C GLU A 29 5.65 1.58 5.69
N ALA A 30 4.35 1.54 5.48
CA ALA A 30 3.41 2.36 6.24
C ALA A 30 3.46 2.01 7.72
N ILE A 31 3.48 0.71 8.04
CA ILE A 31 3.58 0.23 9.42
C ILE A 31 4.86 0.74 10.07
N ALA A 32 5.99 0.59 9.38
CA ALA A 32 7.28 1.03 9.89
C ALA A 32 7.30 2.54 10.15
N LYS A 33 6.78 3.31 9.21
CA LYS A 33 6.73 4.77 9.34
C LYS A 33 5.89 5.20 10.55
N LEU A 34 4.69 4.64 10.68
CA LEU A 34 3.80 4.99 11.77
C LEU A 34 4.36 4.56 13.12
N THR A 35 5.01 3.41 13.16
CA THR A 35 5.68 2.94 14.36
C THR A 35 6.79 3.90 14.79
N LYS A 36 7.60 4.36 13.82
CA LYS A 36 8.65 5.33 14.10
C LYS A 36 8.10 6.66 14.62
N GLU A 37 6.92 7.04 14.14
CA GLU A 37 6.26 8.27 14.58
C GLU A 37 5.65 8.15 15.98
N GLY A 38 5.65 6.96 16.55
CA GLY A 38 5.20 6.75 17.92
C GLY A 38 3.80 6.20 18.08
N TYR A 39 3.13 5.82 17.01
CA TYR A 39 1.83 5.18 17.11
C TYR A 39 1.96 3.73 17.53
N PHE A 40 0.93 3.24 18.22
CA PHE A 40 0.75 1.81 18.37
C PHE A 40 0.04 1.31 17.12
N VAL A 41 0.58 0.29 16.48
CA VAL A 41 0.06 -0.20 15.20
C VAL A 41 -0.33 -1.67 15.32
N ALA A 42 -1.54 -2.00 14.87
CA ALA A 42 -2.01 -3.37 14.78
C ALA A 42 -2.45 -3.65 13.34
N LYS A 43 -2.07 -4.79 12.83
CA LYS A 43 -2.41 -5.20 11.46
C LYS A 43 -3.63 -6.12 11.50
N SER A 44 -4.57 -5.93 10.56
CA SER A 44 -5.70 -6.82 10.44
C SER A 44 -5.24 -8.19 9.93
N VAL A 45 -5.86 -9.24 10.43
CA VAL A 45 -5.59 -10.61 9.99
C VAL A 45 -6.71 -11.19 9.14
N ASP A 46 -7.86 -10.52 9.13
CA ASP A 46 -9.05 -10.96 8.40
C ASP A 46 -8.99 -10.40 6.97
N PRO A 47 -8.95 -11.26 5.94
CA PRO A 47 -8.90 -10.79 4.56
C PRO A 47 -10.16 -10.04 4.12
N ALA A 48 -11.27 -10.21 4.84
CA ALA A 48 -12.50 -9.48 4.55
C ALA A 48 -12.59 -8.14 5.28
N CYS A 49 -11.60 -7.81 6.10
CA CYS A 49 -11.58 -6.58 6.86
C CYS A 49 -11.44 -5.37 5.92
N PRO A 50 -12.28 -4.33 6.08
CA PRO A 50 -12.24 -3.17 5.18
C PRO A 50 -11.10 -2.19 5.46
N PHE A 51 -10.27 -2.46 6.45
CA PHE A 51 -9.06 -1.67 6.72
C PHE A 51 -7.86 -2.61 6.91
N ASP A 52 -6.67 -2.08 6.66
CA ASP A 52 -5.44 -2.87 6.76
C ASP A 52 -4.82 -2.82 8.14
N ILE A 53 -4.85 -1.66 8.77
CA ILE A 53 -4.23 -1.46 10.08
C ILE A 53 -5.11 -0.58 10.95
N VAL A 54 -4.87 -0.68 12.25
CA VAL A 54 -5.42 0.21 13.27
C VAL A 54 -4.25 0.89 13.92
N ILE A 55 -4.31 2.19 14.08
CA ILE A 55 -3.31 2.92 14.84
C ILE A 55 -3.96 3.58 16.03
N VAL A 56 -3.21 3.65 17.12
CA VAL A 56 -3.63 4.32 18.34
C VAL A 56 -2.55 5.30 18.72
N ASP A 57 -2.91 6.57 18.90
CA ASP A 57 -1.94 7.57 19.32
C ASP A 57 -1.70 7.48 20.84
N ARG A 58 -0.79 8.30 21.32
CA ARG A 58 -0.42 8.26 22.75
C ARG A 58 -1.56 8.72 23.67
N ASN A 59 -2.55 9.40 23.12
CA ASN A 59 -3.73 9.84 23.87
C ASN A 59 -4.88 8.84 23.79
N GLY A 60 -4.68 7.74 23.09
CA GLY A 60 -5.68 6.69 22.97
C GLY A 60 -6.66 6.87 21.81
N LYS A 61 -6.42 7.84 20.93
CA LYS A 61 -7.27 8.01 19.75
C LYS A 61 -7.01 6.91 18.74
N ILE A 62 -8.07 6.26 18.31
CA ILE A 62 -8.03 5.15 17.37
C ILE A 62 -8.33 5.65 15.96
N THR A 63 -7.53 5.23 15.00
CA THR A 63 -7.77 5.51 13.58
C THR A 63 -7.66 4.20 12.79
N LEU A 64 -8.65 3.95 11.94
CA LEU A 64 -8.65 2.81 11.02
C LEU A 64 -8.08 3.27 9.69
N ILE A 65 -7.14 2.52 9.14
CA ILE A 65 -6.41 2.93 7.94
C ILE A 65 -6.44 1.83 6.89
N ASP A 66 -6.79 2.22 5.66
CA ASP A 66 -6.64 1.39 4.48
C ASP A 66 -5.44 1.92 3.69
N ILE A 67 -4.45 1.07 3.51
CA ILE A 67 -3.20 1.44 2.85
C ILE A 67 -3.30 1.13 1.37
N LYS A 68 -3.05 2.14 0.56
CA LYS A 68 -3.02 1.99 -0.90
C LYS A 68 -1.66 2.44 -1.42
N THR A 69 -1.10 1.66 -2.31
CA THR A 69 0.15 2.02 -2.95
C THR A 69 -0.16 2.86 -4.19
N ASN A 70 0.51 3.99 -4.31
CA ASN A 70 0.34 4.84 -5.49
C ASN A 70 0.78 4.09 -6.72
N THR A 71 -0.05 4.16 -7.76
CA THR A 71 0.20 3.52 -9.03
C THR A 71 0.25 4.57 -10.12
N PHE A 72 1.24 4.45 -11.00
CA PHE A 72 1.40 5.35 -12.14
C PHE A 72 1.21 4.55 -13.42
N ARG A 73 0.45 5.09 -14.35
CA ARG A 73 0.27 4.49 -15.68
C ARG A 73 0.99 5.33 -16.71
N LYS A 74 1.58 4.65 -17.69
CA LYS A 74 2.21 5.36 -18.79
C LYS A 74 1.17 6.12 -19.59
N ASN A 75 1.50 7.36 -19.95
CA ASN A 75 0.69 8.16 -20.82
C ASN A 75 0.72 7.51 -22.22
N LYS A 76 -0.44 7.30 -22.83
CA LYS A 76 -0.55 6.67 -24.15
C LYS A 76 0.24 7.41 -25.23
N LYS A 77 0.35 8.71 -25.11
CA LYS A 77 1.07 9.55 -26.08
C LYS A 77 2.53 9.76 -25.69
N GLY A 78 3.00 9.13 -24.64
CA GLY A 78 4.36 9.28 -24.16
C GLY A 78 4.67 10.64 -23.58
N LYS A 79 3.67 11.47 -23.34
CA LYS A 79 3.87 12.80 -22.78
C LYS A 79 4.13 12.72 -21.27
N SER A 80 5.04 13.58 -20.81
CA SER A 80 5.27 13.71 -19.37
C SER A 80 4.16 14.52 -18.74
N LEU A 81 3.81 14.16 -17.51
CA LEU A 81 2.98 14.97 -16.67
C LEU A 81 3.87 15.67 -15.66
N LYS A 82 3.48 16.91 -15.32
CA LYS A 82 4.24 17.69 -14.35
C LYS A 82 4.31 16.93 -13.02
N ASP A 83 5.49 16.87 -12.44
CA ASP A 83 5.75 16.21 -11.15
C ASP A 83 5.43 14.71 -11.13
N LYS A 84 5.42 14.08 -12.28
CA LYS A 84 5.19 12.64 -12.43
C LYS A 84 6.34 11.99 -13.19
N PRO A 85 6.52 10.68 -13.05
CA PRO A 85 7.45 9.97 -13.93
C PRO A 85 7.11 10.24 -15.37
N LYS A 86 8.14 10.39 -16.19
CA LYS A 86 7.96 10.70 -17.60
C LYS A 86 7.06 9.69 -18.29
N GLY A 87 6.04 10.17 -18.96
CA GLY A 87 5.10 9.32 -19.66
C GLY A 87 4.12 8.56 -18.77
N SER A 88 3.93 9.00 -17.53
CA SER A 88 3.02 8.33 -16.61
C SER A 88 2.15 9.31 -15.85
N TYR A 89 1.11 8.79 -15.22
CA TYR A 89 0.25 9.56 -14.35
C TYR A 89 -0.21 8.73 -13.16
N LYS A 90 -0.51 9.40 -12.06
CA LYS A 90 -0.93 8.76 -10.82
C LYS A 90 -2.40 8.35 -10.92
N ILE A 91 -2.70 7.11 -10.52
CA ILE A 91 -4.07 6.64 -10.44
C ILE A 91 -4.70 7.15 -9.16
N HIS A 92 -5.86 7.78 -9.31
CA HIS A 92 -6.61 8.31 -8.19
C HIS A 92 -7.26 7.19 -7.39
N ARG A 93 -7.26 7.35 -6.06
CA ARG A 93 -7.90 6.41 -5.13
C ARG A 93 -8.82 7.18 -4.20
N SER A 94 -9.96 6.58 -3.87
CA SER A 94 -10.87 7.15 -2.89
C SER A 94 -11.51 6.05 -2.05
N PRO A 95 -11.96 6.37 -0.82
CA PRO A 95 -12.61 5.37 0.04
C PRO A 95 -13.93 4.89 -0.57
N THR A 96 -14.28 3.64 -0.29
CA THR A 96 -15.59 3.10 -0.63
C THR A 96 -16.65 3.70 0.29
N LYS A 97 -17.92 3.50 -0.04
CA LYS A 97 -19.02 3.96 0.81
C LYS A 97 -18.94 3.34 2.21
N GLU A 98 -18.64 2.06 2.29
CA GLU A 98 -18.51 1.38 3.58
C GLU A 98 -17.35 1.91 4.38
N GLN A 99 -16.23 2.16 3.74
CA GLN A 99 -15.05 2.73 4.42
C GLN A 99 -15.37 4.11 4.96
N LYS A 100 -16.09 4.94 4.19
CA LYS A 100 -16.51 6.26 4.66
C LYS A 100 -17.43 6.16 5.86
N ARG A 101 -18.37 5.21 5.81
CA ARG A 101 -19.31 4.98 6.91
C ARG A 101 -18.60 4.60 8.21
N LEU A 102 -17.55 3.83 8.10
CA LEU A 102 -16.76 3.37 9.25
C LEU A 102 -15.67 4.34 9.68
N GLY A 103 -15.52 5.45 8.97
CA GLY A 103 -14.50 6.43 9.30
C GLY A 103 -13.08 5.98 8.96
N ILE A 104 -12.94 5.07 8.02
CA ILE A 104 -11.64 4.57 7.59
C ILE A 104 -10.95 5.62 6.73
N LYS A 105 -9.68 5.87 7.03
CA LYS A 105 -8.87 6.80 6.27
C LYS A 105 -7.98 6.05 5.30
N LEU A 106 -7.76 6.65 4.13
CA LEU A 106 -6.80 6.11 3.17
C LEU A 106 -5.42 6.68 3.45
N MET A 107 -4.42 5.81 3.44
CA MET A 107 -3.03 6.22 3.49
C MET A 107 -2.37 5.80 2.19
N MET A 108 -1.86 6.79 1.45
CA MET A 108 -1.22 6.54 0.17
C MET A 108 0.28 6.38 0.39
N VAL A 109 0.84 5.34 -0.19
CA VAL A 109 2.27 5.04 -0.09
C VAL A 109 2.84 4.96 -1.50
N ASP A 110 3.94 5.65 -1.73
CA ASP A 110 4.64 5.56 -3.00
C ASP A 110 5.53 4.32 -3.00
N TYR A 111 5.56 3.64 -4.11
CA TYR A 111 6.43 2.50 -4.30
C TYR A 111 7.58 2.92 -5.21
N ASP A 112 8.78 2.76 -4.70
CA ASP A 112 10.00 3.04 -5.44
C ASP A 112 10.66 1.72 -5.81
N TRP A 113 10.74 1.46 -7.11
CA TRP A 113 11.32 0.20 -7.62
C TRP A 113 12.85 0.20 -7.53
#